data_30b91a6a5d4e044e4d60828bc62639af
#
_entry.id   30b91a6a5d4e044e4d60828bc62639af
#
_cell.length_a   1.000
_cell.length_b   1.000
_cell.length_c   1.000
_cell.angle_alpha   90.00
_cell.angle_beta   90.00
_cell.angle_gamma   90.00
#
_symmetry.space_group_name_H-M   'P 1'
#
loop_
_entity.id
_entity.type
_entity.pdbx_description
1 polymer ?
#
loop_
_entity_poly.entity_id
_entity_poly.type
_entity_poly.pdbx_seq_one_letter_code
_entity_poly.pdbx_strand_id
1 'polypeptide(L)'
;MSWNRKNHGGEPTKNKDKKYAIFVGRYQPYHYGHINLIQQKLYEGIPALIMVRDIEPDEKNPFTTEQTVSMIEKYHKANGDDVKVMIIPDIESVNYGRGVGYEINEYTPTEELAFISATKIRESIKEGNDSWRNMVDESIQEDVESYLYETANKS
;
A
#
# COMPACT_ATOMS: atom_id res chain seq x y z
N MET A 1 -24.42 17.02 7.84
CA MET A 1 -23.60 16.72 6.65
C MET A 1 -23.85 15.28 6.23
N SER A 2 -24.31 15.07 5.05
CA SER A 2 -24.59 13.71 4.61
C SER A 2 -23.33 13.03 4.10
N TRP A 3 -23.15 11.79 4.50
CA TRP A 3 -22.03 10.98 4.07
C TRP A 3 -22.27 10.50 2.62
N ASN A 4 -21.26 10.69 1.78
CA ASN A 4 -21.35 10.29 0.38
C ASN A 4 -20.32 9.19 0.10
N ARG A 5 -20.79 7.98 -0.18
CA ARG A 5 -19.93 6.81 -0.40
C ARG A 5 -18.98 6.98 -1.58
N LYS A 6 -19.36 7.70 -2.61
CA LYS A 6 -18.50 7.93 -3.77
C LYS A 6 -17.27 8.74 -3.42
N ASN A 7 -17.40 9.64 -2.45
CA ASN A 7 -16.30 10.50 -2.00
C ASN A 7 -15.54 9.92 -0.81
N HIS A 8 -16.11 8.91 -0.14
CA HIS A 8 -15.58 8.40 1.12
C HIS A 8 -15.35 6.88 1.11
N GLY A 9 -14.78 6.35 0.05
CA GLY A 9 -14.44 4.94 0.01
C GLY A 9 -15.05 4.18 -1.15
N GLY A 10 -15.66 4.90 -2.08
CA GLY A 10 -16.20 4.32 -3.30
C GLY A 10 -17.50 3.56 -3.11
N GLU A 11 -17.83 2.75 -4.09
CA GLU A 11 -19.08 2.00 -4.13
C GLU A 11 -19.03 0.84 -3.13
N PRO A 12 -20.16 0.50 -2.49
CA PRO A 12 -20.21 -0.67 -1.65
C PRO A 12 -19.94 -1.95 -2.47
N THR A 13 -19.37 -2.95 -1.83
CA THR A 13 -19.14 -4.23 -2.50
C THR A 13 -20.47 -4.89 -2.83
N LYS A 14 -20.54 -5.60 -3.96
CA LYS A 14 -21.74 -6.32 -4.37
C LYS A 14 -21.98 -7.54 -3.48
N ASN A 15 -20.93 -8.08 -2.90
CA ASN A 15 -21.01 -9.23 -2.02
C ASN A 15 -20.87 -8.78 -0.56
N LYS A 16 -22.01 -8.61 0.11
CA LYS A 16 -22.05 -8.15 1.51
C LYS A 16 -21.54 -9.20 2.50
N ASP A 17 -21.44 -10.45 2.08
CA ASP A 17 -20.94 -11.53 2.93
C ASP A 17 -19.41 -11.55 2.98
N LYS A 18 -18.76 -10.82 2.09
CA LYS A 18 -17.31 -10.73 2.02
C LYS A 18 -16.77 -9.85 3.14
N LYS A 19 -15.85 -10.41 3.93
CA LYS A 19 -15.19 -9.69 4.99
C LYS A 19 -13.74 -9.46 4.63
N TYR A 20 -13.30 -8.22 4.71
CA TYR A 20 -11.96 -7.82 4.30
C TYR A 20 -11.02 -7.70 5.49
N ALA A 21 -9.76 -8.08 5.28
CA ALA A 21 -8.68 -7.72 6.19
C ALA A 21 -8.17 -6.33 5.76
N ILE A 22 -8.10 -5.38 6.68
CA ILE A 22 -7.65 -4.03 6.35
C ILE A 22 -6.18 -3.85 6.62
N PHE A 23 -5.52 -3.09 5.75
CA PHE A 23 -4.11 -2.73 5.88
C PHE A 23 -3.96 -1.25 5.61
N VAL A 24 -3.36 -0.53 6.54
CA VAL A 24 -3.22 0.93 6.43
C VAL A 24 -1.75 1.30 6.32
N GLY A 25 -1.40 2.16 5.39
CA GLY A 25 -0.01 2.59 5.24
C GLY A 25 0.17 3.71 4.24
N ARG A 26 1.42 4.12 4.07
CA ARG A 26 1.82 5.14 3.10
C ARG A 26 2.31 4.52 1.79
N TYR A 27 2.96 3.36 1.88
CA TYR A 27 3.45 2.59 0.72
C TYR A 27 4.32 3.43 -0.24
N GLN A 28 5.44 3.94 0.25
CA GLN A 28 6.28 4.93 -0.44
C GLN A 28 7.72 4.46 -0.73
N PRO A 29 7.97 3.53 -1.67
CA PRO A 29 7.01 2.88 -2.54
C PRO A 29 6.48 1.56 -1.99
N TYR A 30 5.55 0.95 -2.70
CA TYR A 30 5.06 -0.39 -2.43
C TYR A 30 6.19 -1.39 -2.67
N HIS A 31 6.46 -2.27 -1.72
CA HIS A 31 7.60 -3.18 -1.80
C HIS A 31 7.26 -4.58 -1.27
N TYR A 32 8.22 -5.50 -1.36
CA TYR A 32 7.99 -6.89 -0.95
C TYR A 32 7.62 -7.05 0.52
N GLY A 33 8.07 -6.15 1.39
CA GLY A 33 7.66 -6.17 2.80
C GLY A 33 6.15 -5.96 2.95
N HIS A 34 5.59 -5.01 2.21
CA HIS A 34 4.15 -4.76 2.18
C HIS A 34 3.40 -5.96 1.58
N ILE A 35 3.90 -6.48 0.47
CA ILE A 35 3.29 -7.61 -0.22
C ILE A 35 3.24 -8.83 0.71
N ASN A 36 4.34 -9.12 1.39
CA ASN A 36 4.41 -10.24 2.32
C ASN A 36 3.37 -10.10 3.44
N LEU A 37 3.26 -8.91 4.00
CA LEU A 37 2.28 -8.61 5.04
C LEU A 37 0.85 -8.91 4.57
N ILE A 38 0.51 -8.43 3.38
CA ILE A 38 -0.84 -8.57 2.83
C ILE A 38 -1.13 -10.02 2.44
N GLN A 39 -0.13 -10.72 1.92
CA GLN A 39 -0.27 -12.12 1.53
C GLN A 39 -0.63 -13.05 2.68
N GLN A 40 -0.33 -12.70 3.92
CA GLN A 40 -0.72 -13.50 5.07
C GLN A 40 -2.22 -13.79 5.07
N LYS A 41 -3.02 -12.79 4.75
CA LYS A 41 -4.47 -12.93 4.69
C LYS A 41 -4.96 -13.51 3.36
N LEU A 42 -4.34 -13.13 2.26
CA LEU A 42 -4.71 -13.66 0.95
C LEU A 42 -4.53 -15.18 0.89
N TYR A 43 -3.48 -15.73 1.49
CA TYR A 43 -3.27 -17.18 1.56
C TYR A 43 -4.34 -17.90 2.38
N GLU A 44 -4.97 -17.21 3.31
CA GLU A 44 -6.11 -17.77 4.07
C GLU A 44 -7.43 -17.65 3.31
N GLY A 45 -7.41 -17.12 2.09
CA GLY A 45 -8.62 -16.90 1.30
C GLY A 45 -9.41 -15.66 1.73
N ILE A 46 -8.79 -14.76 2.50
CA ILE A 46 -9.44 -13.55 2.99
C ILE A 46 -9.02 -12.38 2.08
N PRO A 47 -9.99 -11.64 1.53
CA PRO A 47 -9.66 -10.51 0.66
C PRO A 47 -9.05 -9.36 1.47
N ALA A 48 -8.20 -8.59 0.82
CA ALA A 48 -7.52 -7.47 1.47
C ALA A 48 -8.11 -6.14 1.02
N LEU A 49 -8.32 -5.24 1.97
CA LEU A 49 -8.64 -3.84 1.71
C LEU A 49 -7.42 -3.02 2.10
N ILE A 50 -6.74 -2.47 1.11
CA ILE A 50 -5.53 -1.68 1.32
C ILE A 50 -5.93 -0.21 1.36
N MET A 51 -5.74 0.41 2.51
CA MET A 51 -6.08 1.82 2.72
C MET A 51 -4.82 2.66 2.62
N VAL A 52 -4.78 3.52 1.61
CA VAL A 52 -3.65 4.40 1.34
C VAL A 52 -3.95 5.78 1.93
N ARG A 53 -3.07 6.23 2.81
CA ARG A 53 -3.22 7.54 3.47
C ARG A 53 -2.93 8.64 2.46
N ASP A 54 -3.85 9.58 2.35
CA ASP A 54 -3.74 10.72 1.42
C ASP A 54 -2.86 11.79 2.06
N ILE A 55 -1.60 11.83 1.65
CA ILE A 55 -0.60 12.76 2.18
C ILE A 55 0.04 13.54 1.04
N GLU A 56 0.44 14.78 1.33
CA GLU A 56 1.18 15.58 0.35
C GLU A 56 2.57 14.99 0.12
N PRO A 57 3.02 14.89 -1.14
CA PRO A 57 4.36 14.42 -1.42
C PRO A 57 5.44 15.30 -0.74
N ASP A 58 6.46 14.63 -0.21
CA ASP A 58 7.63 15.29 0.40
C ASP A 58 8.85 14.40 0.19
N GLU A 59 9.98 14.73 0.82
CA GLU A 59 11.22 13.96 0.66
C GLU A 59 11.10 12.51 1.11
N LYS A 60 10.30 12.25 2.14
CA LYS A 60 10.08 10.89 2.68
C LYS A 60 8.93 10.18 1.97
N ASN A 61 8.09 10.92 1.28
CA ASN A 61 6.92 10.40 0.60
C ASN A 61 6.88 10.99 -0.81
N PRO A 62 7.79 10.55 -1.71
CA PRO A 62 7.95 11.20 -3.01
C PRO A 62 6.86 10.90 -4.03
N PHE A 63 6.02 9.90 -3.77
CA PHE A 63 4.95 9.53 -4.70
C PHE A 63 3.64 10.21 -4.32
N THR A 64 2.86 10.59 -5.32
CA THR A 64 1.49 11.05 -5.07
C THR A 64 0.64 9.87 -4.61
N THR A 65 -0.47 10.15 -3.96
CA THR A 65 -1.39 9.11 -3.52
C THR A 65 -1.89 8.29 -4.70
N GLU A 66 -2.20 8.93 -5.82
CA GLU A 66 -2.67 8.28 -7.05
C GLU A 66 -1.61 7.36 -7.67
N GLN A 67 -0.34 7.80 -7.66
CA GLN A 67 0.77 6.97 -8.13
C GLN A 67 0.92 5.72 -7.26
N THR A 68 0.80 5.89 -5.95
CA THR A 68 0.87 4.79 -5.00
C THR A 68 -0.24 3.78 -5.24
N VAL A 69 -1.48 4.25 -5.39
CA VAL A 69 -2.64 3.38 -5.68
C VAL A 69 -2.41 2.62 -6.98
N SER A 70 -1.93 3.31 -8.01
CA SER A 70 -1.66 2.69 -9.31
C SER A 70 -0.65 1.53 -9.21
N MET A 71 0.42 1.71 -8.47
CA MET A 71 1.42 0.65 -8.27
C MET A 71 0.83 -0.56 -7.53
N ILE A 72 0.08 -0.32 -6.47
CA ILE A 72 -0.53 -1.40 -5.69
C ILE A 72 -1.52 -2.18 -6.53
N GLU A 73 -2.40 -1.48 -7.24
CA GLU A 73 -3.40 -2.12 -8.09
C GLU A 73 -2.76 -2.92 -9.23
N LYS A 74 -1.74 -2.36 -9.85
CA LYS A 74 -1.02 -3.02 -10.95
C LYS A 74 -0.43 -4.36 -10.51
N TYR A 75 0.24 -4.38 -9.36
CA TYR A 75 0.82 -5.62 -8.84
C TYR A 75 -0.24 -6.68 -8.55
N HIS A 76 -1.26 -6.32 -7.79
CA HIS A 76 -2.26 -7.30 -7.36
C HIS A 76 -3.16 -7.76 -8.49
N LYS A 77 -3.45 -6.90 -9.45
CA LYS A 77 -4.21 -7.27 -10.64
C LYS A 77 -3.45 -8.28 -11.49
N ALA A 78 -2.15 -8.06 -11.66
CA ALA A 78 -1.30 -8.98 -12.42
C ALA A 78 -1.23 -10.37 -11.78
N ASN A 79 -1.37 -10.45 -10.46
CA ASN A 79 -1.33 -11.70 -9.72
C ASN A 79 -2.71 -12.31 -9.44
N GLY A 80 -3.78 -11.68 -9.91
CA GLY A 80 -5.13 -12.19 -9.71
C GLY A 80 -5.60 -12.17 -8.27
N ASP A 81 -5.04 -11.30 -7.45
CA ASP A 81 -5.34 -11.22 -6.02
C ASP A 81 -6.67 -10.52 -5.75
N ASP A 82 -7.39 -10.97 -4.72
CA ASP A 82 -8.65 -10.36 -4.29
C ASP A 82 -8.36 -9.18 -3.36
N VAL A 83 -8.05 -8.05 -3.98
CA VAL A 83 -7.62 -6.84 -3.28
C VAL A 83 -8.44 -5.64 -3.74
N LYS A 84 -8.84 -4.81 -2.79
CA LYS A 84 -9.46 -3.52 -3.06
C LYS A 84 -8.55 -2.44 -2.46
N VAL A 85 -8.26 -1.41 -3.23
CA VAL A 85 -7.43 -0.29 -2.79
C VAL A 85 -8.29 0.95 -2.61
N MET A 86 -8.09 1.65 -1.52
CA MET A 86 -8.93 2.77 -1.13
C MET A 86 -8.06 3.90 -0.60
N ILE A 87 -8.33 5.12 -1.05
CA ILE A 87 -7.66 6.31 -0.52
C ILE A 87 -8.45 6.79 0.70
N ILE A 88 -7.75 7.03 1.80
CA ILE A 88 -8.36 7.56 3.01
C ILE A 88 -7.65 8.85 3.43
N PRO A 89 -8.32 9.75 4.15
CA PRO A 89 -7.62 10.89 4.73
C PRO A 89 -6.48 10.41 5.63
N ASP A 90 -5.49 11.28 5.85
CA ASP A 90 -4.43 10.92 6.79
C ASP A 90 -5.05 10.70 8.18
N ILE A 91 -4.51 9.74 8.91
CA ILE A 91 -5.12 9.29 10.16
C ILE A 91 -4.26 9.63 11.36
N GLU A 92 -4.91 9.86 12.48
CA GLU A 92 -4.26 10.06 13.77
C GLU A 92 -4.21 8.76 14.56
N SER A 93 -5.29 7.97 14.53
CA SER A 93 -5.38 6.74 15.32
C SER A 93 -6.36 5.76 14.71
N VAL A 94 -6.29 4.52 15.17
CA VAL A 94 -7.24 3.46 14.82
C VAL A 94 -8.01 3.10 16.09
N ASN A 95 -9.33 3.11 16.00
CA ASN A 95 -10.19 2.92 17.17
C ASN A 95 -11.27 1.88 16.88
N TYR A 96 -11.52 1.02 17.86
CA TYR A 96 -12.63 0.07 17.76
C TYR A 96 -13.32 -0.06 19.11
N GLY A 97 -14.62 -0.36 19.06
CA GLY A 97 -15.42 -0.53 20.26
C GLY A 97 -15.28 -1.92 20.85
N ARG A 98 -15.69 -2.03 22.10
CA ARG A 98 -15.68 -3.30 22.83
C ARG A 98 -16.68 -4.29 22.22
N GLY A 99 -16.27 -5.55 22.08
CA GLY A 99 -17.15 -6.61 21.65
C GLY A 99 -17.39 -6.72 20.15
N VAL A 100 -16.61 -6.01 19.33
CA VAL A 100 -16.76 -6.08 17.86
C VAL A 100 -16.21 -7.37 17.25
N GLY A 101 -15.37 -8.10 17.97
CA GLY A 101 -14.89 -9.42 17.54
C GLY A 101 -13.86 -9.41 16.43
N TYR A 102 -13.23 -8.27 16.13
CA TYR A 102 -12.17 -8.22 15.14
C TYR A 102 -10.88 -8.80 15.68
N GLU A 103 -10.17 -9.55 14.83
CA GLU A 103 -8.79 -9.95 15.14
C GLU A 103 -7.89 -8.74 14.90
N ILE A 104 -6.96 -8.52 15.81
CA ILE A 104 -5.93 -7.48 15.66
C ILE A 104 -4.61 -8.22 15.53
N ASN A 105 -4.01 -8.15 14.35
CA ASN A 105 -2.78 -8.87 14.07
C ASN A 105 -1.63 -7.91 13.86
N GLU A 106 -0.51 -8.20 14.51
CA GLU A 106 0.74 -7.51 14.28
C GLU A 106 1.73 -8.51 13.70
N TYR A 107 2.27 -8.23 12.53
CA TYR A 107 3.19 -9.14 11.85
C TYR A 107 4.61 -8.62 11.94
N THR A 108 5.51 -9.45 12.46
CA THR A 108 6.93 -9.17 12.46
C THR A 108 7.53 -9.72 11.16
N PRO A 109 8.31 -8.93 10.39
CA PRO A 109 8.93 -9.45 9.18
C PRO A 109 9.91 -10.57 9.51
N THR A 110 10.03 -11.54 8.60
CA THR A 110 11.06 -12.59 8.72
C THR A 110 12.44 -11.95 8.57
N GLU A 111 13.49 -12.65 8.99
CA GLU A 111 14.86 -12.15 8.85
C GLU A 111 15.19 -11.83 7.40
N GLU A 112 14.71 -12.63 6.46
CA GLU A 112 14.92 -12.43 5.04
C GLU A 112 14.31 -11.12 4.52
N LEU A 113 13.21 -10.68 5.12
CA LEU A 113 12.48 -9.48 4.68
C LEU A 113 12.75 -8.26 5.57
N ALA A 114 13.39 -8.45 6.72
CA ALA A 114 13.64 -7.35 7.66
C ALA A 114 14.51 -6.24 7.07
N PHE A 115 15.34 -6.56 6.06
CA PHE A 115 16.19 -5.56 5.41
C PHE A 115 15.41 -4.66 4.44
N ILE A 116 14.19 -5.05 4.05
CA ILE A 116 13.41 -4.30 3.08
C ILE A 116 12.74 -3.11 3.77
N SER A 117 12.99 -1.91 3.26
CA SER A 117 12.33 -0.72 3.77
C SER A 117 12.22 0.34 2.67
N ALA A 118 11.18 1.14 2.75
CA ALA A 118 10.98 2.25 1.83
C ALA A 118 12.14 3.24 1.89
N THR A 119 12.70 3.46 3.09
CA THR A 119 13.86 4.35 3.27
C THR A 119 15.06 3.86 2.47
N LYS A 120 15.39 2.57 2.58
CA LYS A 120 16.51 1.99 1.84
C LYS A 120 16.30 2.05 0.34
N ILE A 121 15.07 1.83 -0.10
CA ILE A 121 14.72 1.91 -1.53
C ILE A 121 14.95 3.34 -2.04
N ARG A 122 14.44 4.33 -1.33
CA ARG A 122 14.62 5.73 -1.74
C ARG A 122 16.08 6.16 -1.73
N GLU A 123 16.85 5.72 -0.74
CA GLU A 123 18.29 5.99 -0.67
C GLU A 123 19.05 5.37 -1.84
N SER A 124 18.75 4.12 -2.16
CA SER A 124 19.36 3.41 -3.27
C SER A 124 19.13 4.14 -4.60
N ILE A 125 17.90 4.57 -4.84
CA ILE A 125 17.53 5.32 -6.05
C ILE A 125 18.27 6.65 -6.09
N LYS A 126 18.32 7.36 -4.98
CA LYS A 126 18.99 8.65 -4.87
C LYS A 126 20.50 8.52 -5.15
N GLU A 127 21.11 7.44 -4.70
CA GLU A 127 22.54 7.15 -4.92
C GLU A 127 22.81 6.63 -6.33
N GLY A 128 21.79 6.31 -7.09
CA GLY A 128 21.93 5.84 -8.46
C GLY A 128 22.35 4.38 -8.60
N ASN A 129 22.16 3.57 -7.55
CA ASN A 129 22.45 2.14 -7.64
C ASN A 129 21.17 1.33 -7.79
N ASP A 130 21.30 0.07 -8.16
CA ASP A 130 20.17 -0.81 -8.47
C ASP A 130 19.76 -1.75 -7.34
N SER A 131 20.31 -1.60 -6.14
CA SER A 131 20.02 -2.51 -5.03
C SER A 131 18.54 -2.50 -4.63
N TRP A 132 17.83 -1.40 -4.88
CA TRP A 132 16.40 -1.30 -4.59
C TRP A 132 15.54 -2.27 -5.40
N ARG A 133 16.03 -2.71 -6.56
CA ARG A 133 15.26 -3.60 -7.44
C ARG A 133 14.97 -4.96 -6.80
N ASN A 134 15.80 -5.38 -5.84
CA ASN A 134 15.56 -6.62 -5.11
C ASN A 134 14.43 -6.48 -4.08
N MET A 135 14.03 -5.26 -3.78
CA MET A 135 13.03 -4.95 -2.75
C MET A 135 11.65 -4.62 -3.34
N VAL A 136 11.59 -4.36 -4.65
CA VAL A 136 10.38 -3.95 -5.36
C VAL A 136 10.07 -4.97 -6.45
N ASP A 137 8.80 -5.34 -6.57
CA ASP A 137 8.39 -6.30 -7.59
C ASP A 137 8.65 -5.77 -9.01
N GLU A 138 9.08 -6.65 -9.87
CA GLU A 138 9.42 -6.34 -11.26
C GLU A 138 8.29 -5.62 -11.99
N SER A 139 7.05 -5.99 -11.71
CA SER A 139 5.88 -5.41 -12.38
C SER A 139 5.71 -3.92 -12.19
N ILE A 140 6.32 -3.34 -11.13
CA ILE A 140 6.17 -1.92 -10.82
C ILE A 140 7.49 -1.15 -10.76
N GLN A 141 8.61 -1.77 -11.10
CA GLN A 141 9.91 -1.10 -11.07
C GLN A 141 9.98 0.09 -12.02
N GLU A 142 9.43 -0.05 -13.22
CA GLU A 142 9.39 1.07 -14.18
C GLU A 142 8.56 2.23 -13.66
N ASP A 143 7.47 1.94 -12.98
CA ASP A 143 6.62 2.97 -12.40
C ASP A 143 7.37 3.75 -11.32
N VAL A 144 8.11 3.05 -10.47
CA VAL A 144 8.93 3.70 -9.44
C VAL A 144 9.92 4.68 -10.07
N GLU A 145 10.68 4.24 -11.06
CA GLU A 145 11.64 5.09 -11.75
C GLU A 145 10.99 6.29 -12.44
N SER A 146 9.92 6.01 -13.19
CA SER A 146 9.21 7.03 -13.96
C SER A 146 8.61 8.11 -13.09
N TYR A 147 7.96 7.70 -11.99
CA TYR A 147 7.33 8.65 -11.08
C TYR A 147 8.36 9.53 -10.37
N LEU A 148 9.49 8.94 -9.96
CA LEU A 148 10.54 9.72 -9.32
C LEU A 148 11.22 10.69 -10.30
N TYR A 149 11.37 10.28 -11.54
CA TYR A 149 11.88 11.14 -12.60
C TYR A 149 10.97 12.34 -12.83
N GLU A 150 9.66 12.11 -12.91
CA GLU A 150 8.67 13.18 -13.06
C GLU A 150 8.74 14.18 -11.90
N THR A 151 8.85 13.68 -10.68
CA THR A 151 8.96 14.51 -9.49
C THR A 151 10.22 15.38 -9.53
N ALA A 152 11.36 14.80 -9.91
CA ALA A 152 12.63 15.53 -10.02
C ALA A 152 12.59 16.64 -11.06
N ASN A 153 11.85 16.44 -12.15
CA ASN A 153 11.76 17.41 -13.24
C ASN A 153 10.74 18.53 -13.00
N LYS A 154 9.91 18.41 -11.95
CA LYS A 154 8.90 19.42 -11.61
C LYS A 154 9.42 20.45 -10.62
N SER A 155 10.58 20.24 -10.07
CA SER A 155 11.18 21.15 -9.08
C SER A 155 11.93 22.31 -9.75
#